data_ecc9c24116e2e9fb1d460c5203d94ebf
#
_entry.id   ecc9c24116e2e9fb1d460c5203d94ebf
#
_cell.length_a   1.000
_cell.length_b   1.000
_cell.length_c   1.000
_cell.angle_alpha   90.00
_cell.angle_beta   90.00
_cell.angle_gamma   90.00
#
_symmetry.space_group_name_H-M   'P 1'
#
loop_
_entity.id
_entity.type
_entity.pdbx_description
1 polymer ?
#
loop_
_entity_poly.entity_id
_entity_poly.type
_entity_poly.pdbx_seq_one_letter_code
_entity_poly.pdbx_strand_id
1 'polypeptide(L)'
;MKKYEIMYILNANIDEETRKRVMERLHGFILANGDKIVEVNEKDWGLRDLAYEINFQSKGYYVVLTVEAENDLGVKEFERQCRIDTQNVLREMTVAL
;
A
#
# COMPACT_ATOMS: atom_id res chain seq x y z
N MET A 1 20.66 1.25 6.80
CA MET A 1 19.20 1.14 6.74
C MET A 1 18.79 0.06 5.74
N LYS A 2 17.73 -0.64 6.08
CA LYS A 2 17.14 -1.63 5.18
C LYS A 2 16.16 -0.96 4.23
N LYS A 3 16.08 -1.47 3.00
CA LYS A 3 15.10 -0.98 2.04
C LYS A 3 14.05 -2.03 1.77
N TYR A 4 12.81 -1.58 1.65
CA TYR A 4 11.66 -2.42 1.33
C TYR A 4 10.89 -1.80 0.18
N GLU A 5 10.33 -2.66 -0.66
CA GLU A 5 9.37 -2.25 -1.67
C GLU A 5 8.02 -2.84 -1.29
N ILE A 6 7.03 -1.98 -1.16
CA ILE A 6 5.68 -2.39 -0.78
C ILE A 6 4.75 -2.06 -1.92
N MET A 7 4.07 -3.08 -2.45
CA MET A 7 3.00 -2.90 -3.42
C MET A 7 1.68 -3.18 -2.71
N TYR A 8 0.74 -2.26 -2.80
CA TYR A 8 -0.61 -2.53 -2.32
C TYR A 8 -1.63 -2.10 -3.35
N ILE A 9 -2.77 -2.80 -3.34
CA ILE A 9 -3.84 -2.61 -4.31
C ILE A 9 -5.07 -2.13 -3.56
N LEU A 10 -5.56 -0.95 -3.91
CA LEU A 10 -6.76 -0.37 -3.34
C LEU A 10 -7.98 -0.72 -4.18
N ASN A 11 -9.14 -0.71 -3.55
CA ASN A 11 -10.41 -0.89 -4.22
C ASN A 11 -10.60 0.21 -5.27
N ALA A 12 -10.87 -0.19 -6.50
CA ALA A 12 -11.03 0.74 -7.62
C ALA A 12 -12.32 1.57 -7.54
N ASN A 13 -13.29 1.11 -6.74
CA ASN A 13 -14.61 1.75 -6.64
C ASN A 13 -14.69 2.85 -5.57
N ILE A 14 -13.60 3.12 -4.86
CA ILE A 14 -13.56 4.24 -3.92
C ILE A 14 -13.24 5.53 -4.68
N ASP A 15 -13.78 6.65 -4.20
CA ASP A 15 -13.51 7.95 -4.81
C ASP A 15 -12.07 8.42 -4.51
N GLU A 16 -11.62 9.42 -5.24
CA GLU A 16 -10.26 9.94 -5.11
C GLU A 16 -9.98 10.47 -3.70
N GLU A 17 -10.93 11.17 -3.11
CA GLU A 17 -10.77 11.72 -1.76
C GLU A 17 -10.60 10.63 -0.71
N THR A 18 -11.45 9.60 -0.76
CA THR A 18 -11.36 8.44 0.12
C THR A 18 -10.04 7.71 -0.08
N ARG A 19 -9.62 7.54 -1.33
CA ARG A 19 -8.37 6.89 -1.67
C ARG A 19 -7.18 7.63 -1.04
N LYS A 20 -7.15 8.95 -1.14
CA LYS A 20 -6.09 9.75 -0.53
C LYS A 20 -6.05 9.59 0.98
N ARG A 21 -7.20 9.60 1.64
CA ARG A 21 -7.27 9.39 3.09
C ARG A 21 -6.74 8.03 3.52
N VAL A 22 -7.11 6.98 2.79
CA VAL A 22 -6.63 5.63 3.06
C VAL A 22 -5.12 5.56 2.89
N MET A 23 -4.59 6.12 1.81
CA MET A 23 -3.16 6.16 1.56
C MET A 23 -2.41 6.90 2.66
N GLU A 24 -2.87 8.08 3.05
CA GLU A 24 -2.25 8.87 4.12
C GLU A 24 -2.26 8.13 5.45
N ARG A 25 -3.36 7.47 5.78
CA ARG A 25 -3.47 6.68 6.99
C ARG A 25 -2.46 5.52 7.00
N LEU A 26 -2.39 4.79 5.90
CA LEU A 26 -1.47 3.64 5.78
C LEU A 26 -0.01 4.10 5.82
N HIS A 27 0.32 5.17 5.11
CA HIS A 27 1.68 5.72 5.13
C HIS A 27 2.06 6.24 6.51
N GLY A 28 1.08 6.74 7.25
CA GLY A 28 1.27 7.22 8.62
C GLY A 28 1.81 6.16 9.57
N PHE A 29 1.44 4.90 9.39
CA PHE A 29 1.97 3.82 10.24
C PHE A 29 3.46 3.61 10.02
N ILE A 30 3.93 3.77 8.79
CA ILE A 30 5.36 3.69 8.46
C ILE A 30 6.09 4.87 9.09
N LEU A 31 5.58 6.08 8.89
CA LEU A 31 6.21 7.30 9.40
C LEU A 31 6.21 7.36 10.93
N ALA A 32 5.18 6.83 11.58
CA ALA A 32 5.07 6.81 13.03
C ALA A 32 6.15 5.95 13.70
N ASN A 33 6.71 4.98 12.98
CA ASN A 33 7.81 4.15 13.46
C ASN A 33 9.19 4.75 13.17
N GLY A 34 9.24 5.98 12.66
CA GLY A 34 10.48 6.66 12.31
C GLY A 34 11.07 6.24 10.97
N ASP A 35 10.36 5.45 10.21
CA ASP A 35 10.79 4.99 8.89
C ASP A 35 10.60 6.10 7.86
N LYS A 36 11.29 5.99 6.73
CA LYS A 36 11.24 6.99 5.68
C LYS A 36 10.63 6.40 4.40
N ILE A 37 9.64 7.10 3.86
CA ILE A 37 9.09 6.77 2.55
C ILE A 37 9.91 7.56 1.52
N VAL A 38 10.69 6.83 0.71
CA VAL A 38 11.57 7.44 -0.30
C VAL A 38 10.79 7.80 -1.55
N GLU A 39 9.87 6.95 -1.95
CA GLU A 39 9.10 7.14 -3.18
C GLU A 39 7.71 6.56 -3.05
N VAL A 40 6.74 7.26 -3.62
CA VAL A 40 5.36 6.77 -3.79
C VAL A 40 5.09 6.77 -5.29
N ASN A 41 4.99 5.59 -5.89
CA ASN A 41 4.78 5.46 -7.31
C ASN A 41 3.33 5.06 -7.62
N GLU A 42 2.56 6.02 -8.12
CA GLU A 42 1.20 5.81 -8.62
C GLU A 42 1.14 6.02 -10.14
N LYS A 43 2.06 6.80 -10.71
CA LYS A 43 2.03 7.21 -12.11
C LYS A 43 2.16 6.04 -13.07
N ASP A 44 3.10 5.14 -12.78
CA ASP A 44 3.35 3.98 -13.62
C ASP A 44 2.39 2.84 -13.33
N TRP A 45 1.76 2.85 -12.18
CA TRP A 45 0.88 1.78 -11.72
C TRP A 45 -0.59 2.19 -11.81
N GLY A 46 -1.10 2.91 -10.83
CA GLY A 46 -2.46 3.43 -10.85
C GLY A 46 -3.55 2.37 -11.07
N LEU A 47 -4.60 2.76 -11.76
CA LEU A 47 -5.73 1.88 -12.04
C LEU A 47 -5.37 0.86 -13.10
N ARG A 48 -5.47 -0.43 -12.76
CA ARG A 48 -5.13 -1.54 -13.65
C ARG A 48 -6.11 -2.69 -13.51
N ASP A 49 -6.20 -3.49 -14.56
CA ASP A 49 -6.94 -4.73 -14.51
C ASP A 49 -6.18 -5.73 -13.66
N LEU A 50 -6.91 -6.46 -12.82
CA LEU A 50 -6.35 -7.54 -12.03
C LEU A 50 -6.17 -8.78 -12.90
N ALA A 51 -5.15 -9.59 -12.60
CA ALA A 51 -4.93 -10.84 -13.30
C ALA A 51 -6.09 -11.83 -13.05
N TYR A 52 -6.74 -11.70 -11.91
CA TYR A 52 -7.93 -12.45 -11.53
C TYR A 52 -8.76 -11.61 -10.57
N GLU A 53 -10.04 -11.92 -10.43
CA GLU A 53 -10.92 -11.17 -9.54
C GLU A 53 -10.54 -11.34 -8.09
N ILE A 54 -10.55 -10.23 -7.34
CA ILE A 54 -10.37 -10.23 -5.89
C ILE A 54 -11.61 -9.55 -5.30
N ASN A 55 -12.34 -10.23 -4.42
CA ASN A 55 -13.58 -9.73 -3.81
C ASN A 55 -14.56 -9.20 -4.86
N PHE A 56 -14.73 -9.94 -5.96
CA PHE A 56 -15.58 -9.58 -7.09
C PHE A 56 -15.16 -8.30 -7.81
N GLN A 57 -13.91 -7.86 -7.63
CA GLN A 57 -13.32 -6.71 -8.31
C GLN A 57 -12.41 -7.20 -9.43
N SER A 58 -12.60 -6.67 -10.64
CA SER A 58 -11.74 -6.97 -11.78
C SER A 58 -10.64 -5.92 -11.97
N LYS A 59 -10.73 -4.80 -11.28
CA LYS A 59 -9.75 -3.70 -11.34
C LYS A 59 -9.28 -3.31 -9.95
N GLY A 60 -8.07 -2.80 -9.86
CA GLY A 60 -7.51 -2.30 -8.63
C GLY A 60 -6.63 -1.07 -8.88
N TYR A 61 -6.47 -0.26 -7.85
CA TYR A 61 -5.57 0.90 -7.90
C TYR A 61 -4.25 0.52 -7.23
N TYR A 62 -3.20 0.46 -8.01
CA TYR A 62 -1.88 0.00 -7.57
C TYR A 62 -1.02 1.15 -7.08
N VAL A 63 -0.40 0.96 -5.93
CA VAL A 63 0.56 1.91 -5.37
C VAL A 63 1.80 1.14 -4.95
N VAL A 64 2.97 1.63 -5.36
CA VAL A 64 4.25 1.03 -4.99
C VAL A 64 5.04 2.03 -4.16
N LEU A 65 5.43 1.63 -2.96
CA LEU A 65 6.24 2.43 -2.05
C LEU A 65 7.66 1.89 -1.98
N THR A 66 8.63 2.79 -1.90
CA THR A 66 10.00 2.45 -1.50
C THR A 66 10.22 3.04 -0.12
N VAL A 67 10.60 2.19 0.83
CA VAL A 67 10.74 2.56 2.24
C VAL A 67 12.15 2.24 2.73
N GLU A 68 12.74 3.16 3.50
CA GLU A 68 13.98 2.92 4.23
C GLU A 68 13.66 2.83 5.72
N ALA A 69 14.15 1.78 6.38
CA ALA A 69 13.84 1.52 7.78
C ALA A 69 15.01 0.82 8.49
N GLU A 70 15.15 1.09 9.79
CA GLU A 70 16.13 0.42 10.64
C GLU A 70 15.74 -1.05 10.90
N ASN A 71 14.43 -1.29 10.98
CA ASN A 71 13.86 -2.61 11.22
C ASN A 71 12.52 -2.73 10.47
N ASP A 72 11.87 -3.87 10.62
CA ASP A 72 10.63 -4.15 9.90
C ASP A 72 9.35 -3.87 10.69
N LEU A 73 9.43 -3.20 11.84
CA LEU A 73 8.25 -2.96 12.69
C LEU A 73 7.19 -2.10 12.00
N GLY A 74 7.60 -1.01 11.35
CA GLY A 74 6.69 -0.14 10.62
C GLY A 74 6.06 -0.86 9.42
N VAL A 75 6.86 -1.62 8.70
CA VAL A 75 6.40 -2.41 7.54
C VAL A 75 5.39 -3.46 7.99
N LYS A 76 5.65 -4.16 9.09
CA LYS A 76 4.72 -5.16 9.64
C LYS A 76 3.41 -4.53 10.10
N GLU A 77 3.46 -3.37 10.70
CA GLU A 77 2.25 -2.65 11.10
C GLU A 77 1.44 -2.22 9.87
N PHE A 78 2.11 -1.76 8.81
CA PHE A 78 1.47 -1.46 7.54
C PHE A 78 0.75 -2.69 6.99
N GLU A 79 1.43 -3.82 6.94
CA GLU A 79 0.85 -5.09 6.47
C GLU A 79 -0.38 -5.48 7.29
N ARG A 80 -0.28 -5.35 8.62
CA ARG A 80 -1.39 -5.69 9.51
C ARG A 80 -2.61 -4.82 9.24
N GLN A 81 -2.41 -3.51 9.04
CA GLN A 81 -3.50 -2.59 8.75
C GLN A 81 -4.13 -2.88 7.38
N CYS A 82 -3.34 -3.27 6.40
CA CYS A 82 -3.86 -3.68 5.10
C CYS A 82 -4.74 -4.93 5.21
N ARG A 83 -4.36 -5.89 6.04
CA ARG A 83 -5.16 -7.09 6.26
C ARG A 83 -6.46 -6.83 7.00
N ILE A 84 -6.46 -5.85 7.90
CA ILE A 84 -7.66 -5.45 8.65
C ILE A 84 -8.63 -4.71 7.75
N ASP A 85 -8.15 -3.82 6.91
CA ASP A 85 -8.97 -2.97 6.05
C ASP A 85 -9.26 -3.67 4.71
N THR A 86 -10.05 -4.73 4.75
CA THR A 86 -10.41 -5.50 3.56
C THR A 86 -11.38 -4.76 2.65
N GLN A 87 -12.02 -3.71 3.13
CA GLN A 87 -12.97 -2.92 2.35
C GLN A 87 -12.26 -2.01 1.34
N ASN A 88 -11.15 -1.41 1.74
CA ASN A 88 -10.40 -0.47 0.91
C ASN A 88 -9.16 -1.08 0.27
N VAL A 89 -8.53 -2.06 0.93
CA VAL A 89 -7.30 -2.70 0.46
C VAL A 89 -7.58 -4.12 0.01
N LEU A 90 -7.33 -4.39 -1.28
CA LEU A 90 -7.56 -5.71 -1.86
C LEU A 90 -6.39 -6.67 -1.61
N ARG A 91 -5.18 -6.15 -1.68
CA ARG A 91 -3.96 -6.97 -1.53
C ARG A 91 -2.77 -6.11 -1.15
N GLU A 92 -1.82 -6.72 -0.48
CA GLU A 92 -0.55 -6.09 -0.12
C GLU A 92 0.58 -7.10 -0.32
N MET A 93 1.76 -6.61 -0.75
CA MET A 93 2.94 -7.44 -0.96
C MET A 93 4.18 -6.63 -0.62
N THR A 94 5.04 -7.16 0.24
CA THR A 94 6.28 -6.50 0.66
C THR A 94 7.47 -7.35 0.25
N VAL A 95 8.48 -6.70 -0.32
CA VAL A 95 9.74 -7.34 -0.70
C VAL A 95 10.88 -6.58 -0.04
N ALA A 96 11.76 -7.31 0.63
CA ALA A 96 13.01 -6.74 1.16
C ALA A 96 14.02 -6.62 0.02
N LEU A 97 14.57 -5.43 -0.16
CA LEU A 97 15.55 -5.16 -1.21
C LEU A 97 17.00 -5.36 -0.74
#